data_a2bd6127c4efba7e6b62c2702a336533
#
_entry.id   a2bd6127c4efba7e6b62c2702a336533
#
_cell.length_a   1.000
_cell.length_b   1.000
_cell.length_c   1.000
_cell.angle_alpha   90.00
_cell.angle_beta   90.00
_cell.angle_gamma   90.00
#
_symmetry.space_group_name_H-M   'P 1'
#
loop_
_entity.id
_entity.type
_entity.pdbx_description
1 polymer ?
#
loop_
_entity_poly.entity_id
_entity_poly.type
_entity_poly.pdbx_seq_one_letter_code
_entity_poly.pdbx_strand_id
1 'polypeptide(L)'
;MDRQKAAYKEEYYRELEVYVDKINAVRHDMKNQLLAVYDTTEEQGSSGARRMIEGMLQDIRTADEEVYSSNPVLNSILKVKAGKARQHDIEIGIETFVPKKILVADGDMGILFGNLFDNAIEACDKMEQGKKYIHFQLKYQSGNLLLHMKNLSLIHISEP
;
A
#
# COMPACT_ATOMS: atom_id res chain seq x y z
N MET A 1 -0.52 22.01 -21.34
CA MET A 1 -0.66 22.05 -19.89
C MET A 1 -0.92 20.69 -19.29
N ASP A 2 -1.90 19.97 -19.79
CA ASP A 2 -2.21 18.64 -19.22
C ASP A 2 -1.09 17.63 -19.38
N ARG A 3 -0.33 17.69 -20.46
CA ARG A 3 0.83 16.84 -20.69
C ARG A 3 1.96 17.08 -19.68
N GLN A 4 2.16 18.35 -19.28
CA GLN A 4 3.17 18.68 -18.29
C GLN A 4 2.79 18.17 -16.90
N LYS A 5 1.51 18.31 -16.52
CA LYS A 5 1.01 17.76 -15.25
C LYS A 5 1.09 16.24 -15.21
N ALA A 6 0.75 15.58 -16.32
CA ALA A 6 0.83 14.13 -16.41
C ALA A 6 2.28 13.64 -16.31
N ALA A 7 3.22 14.30 -17.01
CA ALA A 7 4.63 13.98 -16.95
C ALA A 7 5.20 14.20 -15.55
N TYR A 8 4.78 15.27 -14.86
CA TYR A 8 5.19 15.58 -13.50
C TYR A 8 4.73 14.49 -12.51
N LYS A 9 3.47 14.06 -12.66
CA LYS A 9 2.94 12.98 -11.82
C LYS A 9 3.62 11.63 -12.12
N GLU A 10 3.89 11.35 -13.38
CA GLU A 10 4.59 10.15 -13.80
C GLU A 10 5.98 10.07 -13.15
N GLU A 11 6.74 11.16 -13.21
CA GLU A 11 8.05 11.25 -12.56
C GLU A 11 7.94 11.10 -11.04
N TYR A 12 6.96 11.72 -10.42
CA TYR A 12 6.69 11.59 -9.00
C TYR A 12 6.47 10.12 -8.60
N TYR A 13 5.66 9.39 -9.36
CA TYR A 13 5.39 7.98 -9.04
C TYR A 13 6.58 7.06 -9.30
N ARG A 14 7.42 7.39 -10.27
CA ARG A 14 8.71 6.68 -10.47
C ARG A 14 9.65 6.90 -9.29
N GLU A 15 9.77 8.12 -8.82
CA GLU A 15 10.55 8.45 -7.63
C GLU A 15 10.01 7.73 -6.41
N LEU A 16 8.69 7.66 -6.29
CA LEU A 16 8.04 6.95 -5.20
C LEU A 16 8.37 5.47 -5.21
N GLU A 17 8.39 4.85 -6.38
CA GLU A 17 8.80 3.45 -6.55
C GLU A 17 10.23 3.23 -6.07
N VAL A 18 11.15 4.10 -6.45
CA VAL A 18 12.54 4.05 -6.00
C VAL A 18 12.63 4.16 -4.48
N TYR A 19 11.86 5.07 -3.87
CA TYR A 19 11.81 5.19 -2.42
C TYR A 19 11.28 3.94 -1.74
N VAL A 20 10.21 3.35 -2.28
CA VAL A 20 9.65 2.11 -1.74
C VAL A 20 10.67 0.98 -1.81
N ASP A 21 11.41 0.86 -2.91
CA ASP A 21 12.45 -0.15 -3.05
C ASP A 21 13.57 0.05 -2.02
N LYS A 22 13.99 1.31 -1.78
CA LYS A 22 14.98 1.63 -0.76
C LYS A 22 14.50 1.30 0.64
N ILE A 23 13.24 1.61 0.94
CA ILE A 23 12.64 1.30 2.24
C ILE A 23 12.60 -0.20 2.45
N ASN A 24 12.23 -0.96 1.41
CA ASN A 24 12.20 -2.42 1.48
C ASN A 24 13.60 -3.00 1.70
N ALA A 25 14.63 -2.44 1.06
CA ALA A 25 16.02 -2.85 1.27
C ALA A 25 16.46 -2.58 2.72
N VAL A 26 16.17 -1.41 3.25
CA VAL A 26 16.47 -1.06 4.65
C VAL A 26 15.74 -1.99 5.61
N ARG A 27 14.48 -2.28 5.33
CA ARG A 27 13.68 -3.21 6.14
C ARG A 27 14.29 -4.60 6.15
N HIS A 28 14.74 -5.08 4.99
CA HIS A 28 15.41 -6.38 4.88
C HIS A 28 16.70 -6.41 5.71
N ASP A 29 17.50 -5.35 5.64
CA ASP A 29 18.74 -5.25 6.41
C ASP A 29 18.45 -5.20 7.92
N MET A 30 17.44 -4.43 8.32
CA MET A 30 17.02 -4.35 9.73
C MET A 30 16.56 -5.73 10.23
N LYS A 31 15.80 -6.46 9.42
CA LYS A 31 15.38 -7.82 9.76
C LYS A 31 16.58 -8.71 10.03
N ASN A 32 17.58 -8.66 9.17
CA ASN A 32 18.79 -9.47 9.33
C ASN A 32 19.60 -9.08 10.57
N GLN A 33 19.69 -7.78 10.85
CA GLN A 33 20.34 -7.28 12.05
C GLN A 33 19.61 -7.72 13.32
N LEU A 34 18.26 -7.64 13.31
CA LEU A 34 17.46 -8.09 14.45
C LEU A 34 17.59 -9.59 14.69
N LEU A 35 17.64 -10.39 13.63
CA LEU A 35 17.86 -11.82 13.74
C LEU A 35 19.22 -12.14 14.37
N ALA A 36 20.26 -11.41 13.99
CA ALA A 36 21.60 -11.57 14.57
C ALA A 36 21.61 -11.25 16.07
N VAL A 37 20.94 -10.16 16.45
CA VAL A 37 20.83 -9.79 17.88
C VAL A 37 19.98 -10.80 18.63
N TYR A 38 18.89 -11.30 18.03
CA TYR A 38 18.02 -12.31 18.62
C TYR A 38 18.79 -13.59 18.95
N ASP A 39 19.63 -14.06 18.04
CA ASP A 39 20.46 -15.24 18.27
C ASP A 39 21.42 -15.02 19.43
N THR A 40 21.95 -13.83 19.57
CA THR A 40 22.84 -13.46 20.67
C THR A 40 22.09 -13.47 22.03
N THR A 41 20.83 -12.99 22.05
CA THR A 41 20.05 -12.94 23.30
C THR A 41 19.67 -14.32 23.82
N GLU A 42 19.61 -15.32 22.97
CA GLU A 42 19.34 -16.70 23.38
C GLU A 42 20.41 -17.20 24.33
N GLU A 43 21.65 -16.87 24.08
CA GLU A 43 22.79 -17.26 24.94
C GLU A 43 22.82 -16.50 26.27
N GLN A 44 22.28 -15.26 26.28
CA GLN A 44 22.34 -14.40 27.47
C GLN A 44 21.10 -14.45 28.37
N GLY A 45 20.05 -15.16 27.97
CA GLY A 45 18.87 -15.37 28.80
C GLY A 45 17.98 -14.16 29.04
N SER A 46 18.08 -13.10 28.25
CA SER A 46 17.24 -11.91 28.39
C SER A 46 15.90 -12.08 27.71
N SER A 47 14.88 -12.53 28.45
CA SER A 47 13.55 -12.79 27.88
C SER A 47 12.80 -11.52 27.45
N GLY A 48 13.02 -10.39 28.11
CA GLY A 48 12.35 -9.14 27.79
C GLY A 48 12.82 -8.54 26.44
N ALA A 49 14.13 -8.48 26.24
CA ALA A 49 14.72 -8.01 24.99
C ALA A 49 14.34 -8.94 23.85
N ARG A 50 14.32 -10.24 24.09
CA ARG A 50 13.96 -11.23 23.10
C ARG A 50 12.53 -11.07 22.61
N ARG A 51 11.58 -10.84 23.51
CA ARG A 51 10.17 -10.58 23.16
C ARG A 51 10.01 -9.31 22.33
N MET A 52 10.76 -8.26 22.68
CA MET A 52 10.74 -7.01 21.93
C MET A 52 11.22 -7.21 20.49
N ILE A 53 12.30 -7.97 20.32
CA ILE A 53 12.85 -8.29 19.01
C ILE A 53 11.87 -9.17 18.21
N GLU A 54 11.24 -10.14 18.83
CA GLU A 54 10.21 -10.97 18.19
C GLU A 54 9.06 -10.13 17.67
N GLY A 55 8.58 -9.15 18.45
CA GLY A 55 7.55 -8.22 18.04
C GLY A 55 7.97 -7.41 16.82
N MET A 56 9.17 -6.87 16.83
CA MET A 56 9.72 -6.10 15.72
C MET A 56 9.85 -6.95 14.44
N LEU A 57 10.32 -8.18 14.57
CA LEU A 57 10.43 -9.11 13.45
C LEU A 57 9.07 -9.48 12.87
N GLN A 58 8.06 -9.65 13.72
CA GLN A 58 6.72 -9.95 13.27
C GLN A 58 6.12 -8.78 12.50
N ASP A 59 6.32 -7.55 12.95
CA ASP A 59 5.86 -6.35 12.25
C ASP A 59 6.50 -6.23 10.86
N ILE A 60 7.80 -6.52 10.77
CA ILE A 60 8.53 -6.49 9.49
C ILE A 60 8.01 -7.59 8.55
N ARG A 61 7.79 -8.80 9.04
CA ARG A 61 7.27 -9.91 8.23
C ARG A 61 5.88 -9.62 7.70
N THR A 62 5.01 -9.10 8.54
CA THR A 62 3.65 -8.75 8.14
C THR A 62 3.66 -7.73 7.01
N ALA A 63 4.54 -6.73 7.10
CA ALA A 63 4.69 -5.73 6.05
C ALA A 63 5.25 -6.32 4.75
N ASP A 64 6.20 -7.27 4.84
CA ASP A 64 6.79 -7.92 3.66
C ASP A 64 5.82 -8.88 2.97
N GLU A 65 4.92 -9.50 3.71
CA GLU A 65 3.95 -10.46 3.19
C GLU A 65 2.81 -9.80 2.42
N GLU A 66 2.62 -8.50 2.57
CA GLU A 66 1.57 -7.77 1.86
C GLU A 66 1.95 -7.53 0.40
N VAL A 67 1.66 -8.52 -0.44
CA VAL A 67 1.80 -8.39 -1.88
C VAL A 67 0.41 -8.25 -2.49
N TYR A 68 0.13 -7.08 -3.05
CA TYR A 68 -1.17 -6.78 -3.64
C TYR A 68 -1.25 -7.11 -5.13
N SER A 69 -0.11 -7.12 -5.82
CA SER A 69 -0.08 -7.37 -7.26
C SER A 69 1.26 -7.95 -7.69
N SER A 70 1.22 -8.79 -8.73
CA SER A 70 2.43 -9.26 -9.40
C SER A 70 3.11 -8.19 -10.25
N ASN A 71 2.38 -7.13 -10.61
CA ASN A 71 2.95 -5.98 -11.31
C ASN A 71 3.69 -5.10 -10.31
N PRO A 72 5.01 -4.87 -10.48
CA PRO A 72 5.80 -4.15 -9.47
C PRO A 72 5.34 -2.72 -9.22
N VAL A 73 5.00 -1.99 -10.25
CA VAL A 73 4.57 -0.60 -10.14
C VAL A 73 3.23 -0.51 -9.42
N LEU A 74 2.26 -1.30 -9.85
CA LEU A 74 0.95 -1.36 -9.21
C LEU A 74 1.08 -1.77 -7.75
N ASN A 75 1.90 -2.77 -7.46
CA ASN A 75 2.13 -3.22 -6.08
C ASN A 75 2.68 -2.10 -5.19
N SER A 76 3.64 -1.33 -5.70
CA SER A 76 4.21 -0.19 -4.96
C SER A 76 3.17 0.88 -4.67
N ILE A 77 2.36 1.24 -5.66
CA ILE A 77 1.28 2.21 -5.49
C ILE A 77 0.28 1.73 -4.44
N LEU A 78 -0.16 0.49 -4.54
CA LEU A 78 -1.14 -0.09 -3.62
C LEU A 78 -0.61 -0.16 -2.19
N LYS A 79 0.66 -0.50 -2.00
CA LYS A 79 1.29 -0.51 -0.68
C LYS A 79 1.29 0.88 -0.04
N VAL A 80 1.68 1.89 -0.80
CA VAL A 80 1.73 3.28 -0.31
C VAL A 80 0.32 3.74 0.07
N LYS A 81 -0.65 3.51 -0.78
CA LYS A 81 -2.03 3.97 -0.53
C LYS A 81 -2.70 3.17 0.58
N ALA A 82 -2.44 1.88 0.68
CA ALA A 82 -2.93 1.08 1.81
C ALA A 82 -2.35 1.57 3.13
N GLY A 83 -1.07 1.89 3.17
CA GLY A 83 -0.42 2.47 4.34
C GLY A 83 -1.03 3.80 4.74
N LYS A 84 -1.29 4.67 3.76
CA LYS A 84 -1.96 5.95 4.00
C LYS A 84 -3.37 5.76 4.56
N ALA A 85 -4.13 4.83 4.00
CA ALA A 85 -5.48 4.53 4.49
C ALA A 85 -5.45 4.07 5.96
N ARG A 86 -4.51 3.20 6.31
CA ARG A 86 -4.37 2.71 7.69
C ARG A 86 -4.00 3.83 8.66
N GLN A 87 -3.19 4.78 8.24
CA GLN A 87 -2.86 5.96 9.06
C GLN A 87 -4.08 6.82 9.34
N HIS A 88 -5.09 6.77 8.49
CA HIS A 88 -6.36 7.47 8.64
C HIS A 88 -7.45 6.59 9.30
N ASP A 89 -7.05 5.47 9.91
CA ASP A 89 -7.96 4.51 10.55
C ASP A 89 -9.03 3.96 9.60
N ILE A 90 -8.65 3.76 8.34
CA ILE A 90 -9.51 3.21 7.32
C ILE A 90 -9.15 1.73 7.11
N GLU A 91 -10.15 0.87 7.20
CA GLU A 91 -9.98 -0.53 6.85
C GLU A 91 -9.94 -0.67 5.33
N ILE A 92 -8.93 -1.36 4.82
CA ILE A 92 -8.73 -1.47 3.38
C ILE A 92 -8.64 -2.93 2.94
N GLY A 93 -9.38 -3.26 1.89
CA GLY A 93 -9.32 -4.56 1.23
C GLY A 93 -8.94 -4.38 -0.23
N ILE A 94 -7.91 -5.07 -0.67
CA ILE A 94 -7.38 -4.98 -2.04
C ILE A 94 -7.31 -6.37 -2.64
N GLU A 95 -7.95 -6.53 -3.80
CA GLU A 95 -7.87 -7.76 -4.59
C GLU A 95 -7.48 -7.40 -6.02
N THR A 96 -6.44 -8.02 -6.52
CA THR A 96 -6.02 -7.81 -7.90
C THR A 96 -5.80 -9.12 -8.64
N PHE A 97 -6.19 -9.12 -9.91
CA PHE A 97 -5.94 -10.20 -10.84
C PHE A 97 -5.30 -9.59 -12.08
N VAL A 98 -4.06 -9.18 -11.93
CA VAL A 98 -3.30 -8.44 -12.94
C VAL A 98 -1.98 -9.16 -13.17
N PRO A 99 -1.63 -9.49 -14.43
CA PRO A 99 -0.35 -10.13 -14.72
C PRO A 99 0.81 -9.17 -14.48
N LYS A 100 2.00 -9.73 -14.41
CA LYS A 100 3.23 -8.96 -14.15
C LYS A 100 3.43 -7.85 -15.17
N LYS A 101 3.12 -8.11 -16.44
CA LYS A 101 3.23 -7.12 -17.52
C LYS A 101 1.85 -6.82 -18.08
N ILE A 102 1.52 -5.54 -18.16
CA ILE A 102 0.30 -5.05 -18.80
C ILE A 102 0.66 -3.91 -19.75
N LEU A 103 -0.24 -3.65 -20.70
CA LEU A 103 -0.02 -2.61 -21.71
C LEU A 103 -0.42 -1.22 -21.25
N VAL A 104 -0.45 -0.99 -19.96
CA VAL A 104 -0.73 0.32 -19.37
C VAL A 104 0.58 0.92 -18.89
N ALA A 105 0.84 2.17 -19.24
CA ALA A 105 2.08 2.85 -18.84
C ALA A 105 2.12 3.04 -17.32
N ASP A 106 3.31 2.90 -16.75
CA ASP A 106 3.53 3.01 -15.31
C ASP A 106 3.02 4.35 -14.74
N GLY A 107 3.29 5.44 -15.45
CA GLY A 107 2.81 6.75 -15.04
C GLY A 107 1.29 6.88 -15.06
N ASP A 108 0.64 6.26 -16.04
CA ASP A 108 -0.82 6.26 -16.12
C ASP A 108 -1.44 5.49 -14.96
N MET A 109 -0.84 4.37 -14.58
CA MET A 109 -1.28 3.62 -13.40
C MET A 109 -1.14 4.46 -12.13
N GLY A 110 -0.01 5.15 -11.99
CA GLY A 110 0.23 6.03 -10.85
C GLY A 110 -0.80 7.13 -10.73
N ILE A 111 -1.09 7.81 -11.84
CA ILE A 111 -2.07 8.90 -11.88
C ILE A 111 -3.46 8.38 -11.56
N LEU A 112 -3.88 7.32 -12.22
CA LEU A 112 -5.24 6.77 -12.08
C LEU A 112 -5.48 6.26 -10.66
N PHE A 113 -4.65 5.33 -10.20
CA PHE A 113 -4.87 4.68 -8.91
C PHE A 113 -4.54 5.61 -7.74
N GLY A 114 -3.52 6.45 -7.90
CA GLY A 114 -3.22 7.47 -6.91
C GLY A 114 -4.39 8.41 -6.67
N ASN A 115 -5.00 8.92 -7.71
CA ASN A 115 -6.15 9.81 -7.60
C ASN A 115 -7.38 9.08 -7.02
N LEU A 116 -7.63 7.87 -7.45
CA LEU A 116 -8.76 7.09 -6.94
C LEU A 116 -8.66 6.84 -5.44
N PHE A 117 -7.50 6.41 -4.98
CA PHE A 117 -7.28 6.17 -3.55
C PHE A 117 -7.31 7.46 -2.74
N ASP A 118 -6.70 8.52 -3.23
CA ASP A 118 -6.72 9.80 -2.53
C ASP A 118 -8.15 10.32 -2.37
N ASN A 119 -8.97 10.21 -3.42
CA ASN A 119 -10.37 10.60 -3.34
C ASN A 119 -11.15 9.75 -2.35
N ALA A 120 -10.92 8.44 -2.33
CA ALA A 120 -11.58 7.53 -1.41
C ALA A 120 -11.18 7.80 0.04
N ILE A 121 -9.90 8.08 0.29
CA ILE A 121 -9.39 8.41 1.62
C ILE A 121 -9.98 9.74 2.10
N GLU A 122 -10.03 10.75 1.24
CA GLU A 122 -10.64 12.04 1.57
C GLU A 122 -12.13 11.88 1.90
N ALA A 123 -12.85 11.07 1.13
CA ALA A 123 -14.26 10.82 1.41
C ALA A 123 -14.45 10.14 2.78
N CYS A 124 -13.61 9.19 3.11
CA CYS A 124 -13.64 8.54 4.43
C CYS A 124 -13.29 9.50 5.57
N ASP A 125 -12.33 10.38 5.34
CA ASP A 125 -11.93 11.36 6.36
C ASP A 125 -13.04 12.37 6.72
N LYS A 126 -13.94 12.62 5.78
CA LYS A 126 -15.08 13.50 6.04
C LYS A 126 -16.16 12.86 6.89
N MET A 127 -16.07 11.56 7.15
CA MET A 127 -17.02 10.89 8.04
C MET A 127 -16.70 11.21 9.48
N GLU A 128 -17.68 11.70 10.20
CA GLU A 128 -17.52 12.00 11.61
C GLU A 128 -17.73 10.79 12.50
N GLN A 129 -18.56 9.85 12.05
CA GLN A 129 -18.92 8.65 12.80
C GLN A 129 -19.04 7.45 11.88
N GLY A 130 -18.87 6.27 12.46
CA GLY A 130 -19.03 5.03 11.75
C GLY A 130 -17.71 4.42 11.28
N LYS A 131 -17.81 3.20 10.80
CA LYS A 131 -16.67 2.44 10.33
C LYS A 131 -16.28 2.91 8.93
N LYS A 132 -14.99 3.19 8.76
CA LYS A 132 -14.45 3.63 7.48
C LYS A 132 -13.83 2.45 6.76
N TYR A 133 -14.20 2.23 5.51
CA TYR A 133 -13.57 1.19 4.72
C TYR A 133 -13.44 1.58 3.26
N ILE A 134 -12.43 0.99 2.60
CA ILE A 134 -12.22 1.06 1.16
C ILE A 134 -12.04 -0.36 0.67
N HIS A 135 -12.76 -0.73 -0.35
CA HIS A 135 -12.63 -2.02 -1.01
C HIS A 135 -12.27 -1.80 -2.47
N PHE A 136 -11.16 -2.37 -2.90
CA PHE A 136 -10.60 -2.18 -4.24
C PHE A 136 -10.43 -3.53 -4.92
N GLN A 137 -10.97 -3.64 -6.13
CA GLN A 137 -10.80 -4.81 -6.97
C GLN A 137 -10.35 -4.39 -8.35
N LEU A 138 -9.35 -5.07 -8.89
CA LEU A 138 -8.83 -4.80 -10.21
C LEU A 138 -8.59 -6.11 -10.95
N LYS A 139 -9.09 -6.19 -12.18
CA LYS A 139 -8.86 -7.31 -13.08
C LYS A 139 -8.32 -6.82 -14.40
N TYR A 140 -7.38 -7.57 -14.97
CA TYR A 140 -6.92 -7.35 -16.32
C TYR A 140 -7.43 -8.50 -17.19
N GLN A 141 -8.27 -8.18 -18.17
CA GLN A 141 -8.91 -9.19 -19.00
C GLN A 141 -9.04 -8.68 -20.44
N SER A 142 -8.50 -9.43 -21.39
CA SER A 142 -8.57 -9.12 -22.82
C SER A 142 -8.09 -7.71 -23.17
N GLY A 143 -6.99 -7.28 -22.54
CA GLY A 143 -6.42 -5.96 -22.75
C GLY A 143 -7.09 -4.81 -22.01
N ASN A 144 -8.11 -5.10 -21.21
CA ASN A 144 -8.86 -4.10 -20.46
C ASN A 144 -8.63 -4.24 -18.96
N LEU A 145 -8.54 -3.09 -18.29
CA LEU A 145 -8.56 -3.02 -16.84
C LEU A 145 -9.99 -2.81 -16.36
N LEU A 146 -10.47 -3.74 -15.56
CA LEU A 146 -11.79 -3.65 -14.94
C LEU A 146 -11.59 -3.30 -13.47
N LEU A 147 -12.03 -2.11 -13.11
CA LEU A 147 -11.85 -1.56 -11.78
C LEU A 147 -13.19 -1.48 -11.05
N HIS A 148 -13.20 -1.95 -9.83
CA HIS A 148 -14.32 -1.75 -8.93
C HIS A 148 -13.77 -1.22 -7.60
N MET A 149 -14.23 -0.05 -7.19
CA MET A 149 -13.85 0.54 -5.93
C MET A 149 -15.08 0.96 -5.14
N LYS A 150 -15.12 0.56 -3.88
CA LYS A 150 -16.21 0.88 -2.99
C LYS A 150 -15.64 1.46 -1.71
N ASN A 151 -16.17 2.60 -1.31
CA ASN A 151 -15.84 3.20 -0.04
C ASN A 151 -17.09 3.64 0.69
N LEU A 152 -17.06 3.58 2.01
CA LEU A 152 -18.18 4.04 2.79
C LEU A 152 -18.10 5.56 2.92
N SER A 153 -19.19 6.23 2.57
CA SER A 153 -19.32 7.66 2.67
C SER A 153 -20.71 8.01 3.19
N LEU A 154 -20.79 9.05 3.99
CA LEU A 154 -22.05 9.52 4.54
C LEU A 154 -22.85 10.38 3.57
N ILE A 155 -22.31 10.66 2.40
CA ILE A 155 -22.90 11.61 1.50
C ILE A 155 -24.31 11.21 1.04
N HIS A 156 -24.56 9.91 0.86
CA HIS A 156 -25.85 9.48 0.42
C HIS A 156 -26.83 9.28 1.48
N ILE A 157 -26.56 9.67 2.66
CA ILE A 157 -27.51 9.57 3.72
C ILE A 157 -28.42 10.78 3.78
N SER A 158 -28.11 11.78 3.02
CA SER A 158 -28.91 12.97 2.97
C SER A 158 -30.16 12.80 2.13
N GLU A 159 -30.86 11.76 2.26
CA GLU A 159 -31.94 11.47 1.52
C GLU A 159 -33.15 12.15 1.86
N PRO A 160 -33.93 12.56 1.02
CA PRO A 160 -35.11 13.37 1.24
C PRO A 160 -36.15 12.70 2.06
#